data_48874e5a1a6a7677d24bfd1ae726b80e
#
_entry.id   48874e5a1a6a7677d24bfd1ae726b80e
#
_cell.length_a   1.000
_cell.length_b   1.000
_cell.length_c   1.000
_cell.angle_alpha   90.00
_cell.angle_beta   90.00
_cell.angle_gamma   90.00
#
_symmetry.space_group_name_H-M   'P 1'
#
loop_
_entity.id
_entity.type
_entity.pdbx_description
1 polymer ?
#
loop_
_entity_poly.entity_id
_entity_poly.type
_entity_poly.pdbx_seq_one_letter_code
_entity_poly.pdbx_strand_id
1 'polypeptide(L)'
;MAIKHISGTGNLGKDPQLRYTQNGTAVCEYSLGATASRQNQNGEWEDYGAPLWLSLTFWGDEAEHYAHAAKRGQTIEFHGTGLTLDPWSSQDGRSGITYRVLKPAIRIRPPKNQPAQPAGTGQGQWGAPADNPWAQQPAQPTQQAPTNQPAADPWIISNTNDANPPF
;
A
#
# COMPACT_ATOMS: atom_id res chain seq x y z
N MET A 1 -27.52 3.17 -23.96
CA MET A 1 -26.81 4.10 -23.07
C MET A 1 -25.51 3.44 -22.66
N ALA A 2 -24.35 4.09 -22.75
CA ALA A 2 -23.06 3.51 -22.40
C ALA A 2 -22.54 4.16 -21.10
N ILE A 3 -21.90 3.36 -20.24
CA ILE A 3 -21.17 3.88 -19.09
C ILE A 3 -19.91 4.56 -19.62
N LYS A 4 -19.83 5.88 -19.46
CA LYS A 4 -18.71 6.67 -20.01
C LYS A 4 -17.54 6.82 -19.04
N HIS A 5 -17.79 6.69 -17.74
CA HIS A 5 -16.78 6.79 -16.71
C HIS A 5 -17.11 5.82 -15.58
N ILE A 6 -16.08 5.11 -15.11
CA ILE A 6 -16.15 4.31 -13.91
C ILE A 6 -14.89 4.57 -13.10
N SER A 7 -15.03 4.70 -11.80
CA SER A 7 -13.91 4.84 -10.88
C SER A 7 -14.23 4.18 -9.56
N GLY A 8 -13.20 3.76 -8.86
CA GLY A 8 -13.37 3.12 -7.57
C GLY A 8 -12.05 2.74 -6.94
N THR A 9 -12.17 2.01 -5.84
CA THR A 9 -11.04 1.47 -5.09
C THR A 9 -11.34 0.01 -4.79
N GLY A 10 -10.35 -0.85 -4.95
CA GLY A 10 -10.45 -2.27 -4.63
C GLY A 10 -9.12 -2.83 -4.18
N ASN A 11 -9.14 -4.04 -3.65
CA ASN A 11 -7.92 -4.76 -3.27
C ASN A 11 -7.57 -5.81 -4.32
N LEU A 12 -6.28 -5.91 -4.63
CA LEU A 12 -5.79 -6.88 -5.60
C LEU A 12 -5.93 -8.31 -5.06
N GLY A 13 -6.74 -9.13 -5.73
CA GLY A 13 -7.07 -10.49 -5.28
C GLY A 13 -5.97 -11.52 -5.50
N LYS A 14 -5.12 -11.29 -6.49
CA LYS A 14 -3.97 -12.15 -6.86
C LYS A 14 -2.82 -11.29 -7.39
N ASP A 15 -1.61 -11.82 -7.37
CA ASP A 15 -0.48 -11.13 -7.99
C ASP A 15 -0.71 -10.99 -9.50
N PRO A 16 -0.38 -9.83 -10.08
CA PRO A 16 -0.47 -9.64 -11.53
C PRO A 16 0.45 -10.62 -12.26
N GLN A 17 -0.01 -11.13 -13.38
CA GLN A 17 0.77 -12.04 -14.20
C GLN A 17 0.97 -11.44 -15.59
N LEU A 18 2.24 -11.32 -15.99
CA LEU A 18 2.60 -10.96 -17.35
C LEU A 18 2.43 -12.18 -18.27
N ARG A 19 1.75 -11.99 -19.36
CA ARG A 19 1.57 -12.98 -20.43
C ARG A 19 1.84 -12.31 -21.77
N TYR A 20 2.19 -13.11 -22.76
CA TYR A 20 2.36 -12.64 -24.13
C TYR A 20 1.35 -13.32 -25.04
N THR A 21 0.73 -12.54 -25.91
CA THR A 21 -0.16 -13.05 -26.96
C THR A 21 0.65 -13.77 -28.03
N GLN A 22 -0.01 -14.48 -28.93
CA GLN A 22 0.63 -15.13 -30.07
C GLN A 22 1.42 -14.15 -30.97
N ASN A 23 1.02 -12.90 -30.99
CA ASN A 23 1.68 -11.82 -31.73
C ASN A 23 2.82 -11.14 -30.93
N GLY A 24 3.19 -11.68 -29.76
CA GLY A 24 4.25 -11.12 -28.92
C GLY A 24 3.86 -9.89 -28.11
N THR A 25 2.59 -9.48 -28.11
CA THR A 25 2.14 -8.34 -27.30
C THR A 25 2.02 -8.72 -25.83
N ALA A 26 2.63 -7.95 -24.95
CA ALA A 26 2.53 -8.12 -23.49
C ALA A 26 1.11 -7.82 -23.01
N VAL A 27 0.61 -8.62 -22.07
CA VAL A 27 -0.70 -8.45 -21.41
C VAL A 27 -0.56 -8.71 -19.92
N CYS A 28 -1.08 -7.81 -19.11
CA CYS A 28 -1.16 -7.95 -17.67
C CYS A 28 -2.60 -7.72 -17.20
N GLU A 29 -3.08 -8.57 -16.31
CA GLU A 29 -4.44 -8.49 -15.75
C GLU A 29 -4.41 -8.31 -14.24
N TYR A 30 -5.13 -7.29 -13.77
CA TYR A 30 -5.42 -7.04 -12.38
C TYR A 30 -6.83 -7.50 -12.06
N SER A 31 -6.97 -8.38 -11.06
CA SER A 31 -8.26 -8.81 -10.53
C SER A 31 -8.49 -8.09 -9.20
N LEU A 32 -9.42 -7.13 -9.19
CA LEU A 32 -9.73 -6.34 -8.01
C LEU A 32 -11.03 -6.81 -7.37
N GLY A 33 -11.00 -7.03 -6.06
CA GLY A 33 -12.20 -7.18 -5.24
C GLY A 33 -12.57 -5.83 -4.64
N ALA A 34 -13.78 -5.37 -4.88
CA ALA A 34 -14.32 -4.15 -4.29
C ALA A 34 -15.65 -4.45 -3.62
N THR A 35 -15.79 -4.09 -2.34
CA THR A 35 -17.04 -4.22 -1.59
C THR A 35 -17.58 -2.83 -1.31
N ALA A 36 -18.89 -2.64 -1.49
CA ALA A 36 -19.54 -1.42 -1.04
C ALA A 36 -19.45 -1.33 0.49
N SER A 37 -19.26 -0.15 1.02
CA SER A 37 -19.26 0.07 2.46
C SER A 37 -20.32 1.10 2.85
N ARG A 38 -20.85 0.95 4.06
CA ARG A 38 -21.80 1.90 4.66
C ARG A 38 -21.40 2.21 6.09
N GLN A 39 -21.83 3.33 6.60
CA GLN A 39 -21.72 3.62 8.04
C GLN A 39 -22.85 2.94 8.80
N ASN A 40 -22.49 2.25 9.89
CA ASN A 40 -23.46 1.72 10.85
C ASN A 40 -23.96 2.82 11.80
N GLN A 41 -24.87 2.48 12.70
CA GLN A 41 -25.43 3.43 13.67
C GLN A 41 -24.40 4.03 14.64
N ASN A 42 -23.26 3.37 14.81
CA ASN A 42 -22.15 3.82 15.66
C ASN A 42 -21.14 4.70 14.91
N GLY A 43 -21.37 4.97 13.61
CA GLY A 43 -20.47 5.75 12.77
C GLY A 43 -19.29 4.97 12.22
N GLU A 44 -19.23 3.65 12.42
CA GLU A 44 -18.17 2.78 11.88
C GLU A 44 -18.49 2.32 10.46
N TRP A 45 -17.45 2.19 9.64
CA TRP A 45 -17.60 1.68 8.29
C TRP A 45 -17.62 0.14 8.28
N GLU A 46 -18.68 -0.43 7.73
CA GLU A 46 -18.84 -1.88 7.55
C GLU A 46 -19.04 -2.22 6.07
N ASP A 47 -18.57 -3.41 5.67
CA ASP A 47 -18.81 -3.92 4.33
C ASP A 47 -20.29 -4.24 4.14
N TYR A 48 -20.82 -3.85 2.97
CA TYR A 48 -22.22 -4.04 2.60
C TYR A 48 -22.35 -4.79 1.28
N GLY A 49 -22.93 -5.99 1.36
CA GLY A 49 -23.17 -6.82 0.18
C GLY A 49 -21.99 -7.69 -0.24
N ALA A 50 -22.15 -8.36 -1.37
CA ALA A 50 -21.13 -9.23 -1.92
C ALA A 50 -20.01 -8.42 -2.61
N PRO A 51 -18.78 -8.92 -2.61
CA PRO A 51 -17.68 -8.26 -3.33
C PRO A 51 -17.93 -8.29 -4.84
N LEU A 52 -17.71 -7.14 -5.47
CA LEU A 52 -17.68 -6.99 -6.92
C LEU A 52 -16.28 -7.32 -7.43
N TRP A 53 -16.18 -8.23 -8.39
CA TRP A 53 -14.91 -8.56 -9.02
C TRP A 53 -14.72 -7.80 -10.32
N LEU A 54 -13.66 -7.01 -10.39
CA LEU A 54 -13.30 -6.17 -11.52
C LEU A 54 -12.03 -6.69 -12.18
N SER A 55 -12.02 -6.77 -13.50
CA SER A 55 -10.82 -7.06 -14.29
C SER A 55 -10.35 -5.80 -15.00
N LEU A 56 -9.07 -5.46 -14.80
CA LEU A 56 -8.37 -4.38 -15.47
C LEU A 56 -7.26 -5.00 -16.31
N THR A 57 -7.30 -4.78 -17.63
CA THR A 57 -6.33 -5.36 -18.56
C THR A 57 -5.45 -4.27 -19.14
N PHE A 58 -4.15 -4.43 -19.02
CA PHE A 58 -3.10 -3.56 -19.57
C PHE A 58 -2.39 -4.27 -20.72
N TRP A 59 -1.87 -3.49 -21.67
CA TRP A 59 -1.26 -3.99 -22.90
C TRP A 59 0.09 -3.34 -23.16
N GLY A 60 0.99 -4.06 -23.85
CA GLY A 60 2.29 -3.53 -24.24
C GLY A 60 3.13 -3.09 -23.06
N ASP A 61 3.78 -1.94 -23.17
CA ASP A 61 4.70 -1.37 -22.17
C ASP A 61 4.00 -1.15 -20.81
N GLU A 62 2.71 -0.78 -20.81
CA GLU A 62 1.93 -0.67 -19.58
C GLU A 62 1.78 -2.02 -18.87
N ALA A 63 1.60 -3.10 -19.63
CA ALA A 63 1.50 -4.45 -19.07
C ALA A 63 2.80 -4.88 -18.39
N GLU A 64 3.93 -4.61 -19.01
CA GLU A 64 5.25 -4.90 -18.45
C GLU A 64 5.51 -4.09 -17.18
N HIS A 65 5.18 -2.79 -17.20
CA HIS A 65 5.31 -1.92 -16.05
C HIS A 65 4.45 -2.40 -14.87
N TYR A 66 3.17 -2.65 -15.11
CA TYR A 66 2.25 -3.01 -14.04
C TYR A 66 2.40 -4.46 -13.54
N ALA A 67 2.99 -5.36 -14.31
CA ALA A 67 3.20 -6.74 -13.87
C ALA A 67 4.01 -6.86 -12.57
N HIS A 68 4.89 -5.89 -12.32
CA HIS A 68 5.78 -5.89 -11.15
C HIS A 68 5.45 -4.79 -10.13
N ALA A 69 4.51 -3.90 -10.46
CA ALA A 69 4.25 -2.70 -9.67
C ALA A 69 3.41 -2.95 -8.41
N ALA A 70 2.61 -4.03 -8.38
CA ALA A 70 1.71 -4.32 -7.27
C ALA A 70 1.71 -5.81 -6.90
N LYS A 71 1.26 -6.10 -5.67
CA LYS A 71 1.10 -7.45 -5.13
C LYS A 71 -0.29 -7.67 -4.56
N ARG A 72 -0.67 -8.93 -4.42
CA ARG A 72 -1.91 -9.35 -3.78
C ARG A 72 -2.14 -8.61 -2.47
N GLY A 73 -3.37 -8.16 -2.26
CA GLY A 73 -3.79 -7.45 -1.06
C GLY A 73 -3.56 -5.93 -1.09
N GLN A 74 -2.78 -5.41 -2.05
CA GLN A 74 -2.61 -3.96 -2.18
C GLN A 74 -3.89 -3.28 -2.65
N THR A 75 -4.11 -2.09 -2.13
CA THR A 75 -5.22 -1.23 -2.50
C THR A 75 -4.91 -0.48 -3.78
N ILE A 76 -5.77 -0.62 -4.76
CA ILE A 76 -5.67 0.00 -6.08
C ILE A 76 -6.85 0.95 -6.27
N GLU A 77 -6.56 2.21 -6.56
CA GLU A 77 -7.53 3.14 -7.11
C GLU A 77 -7.53 2.99 -8.63
N PHE A 78 -8.70 2.96 -9.22
CA PHE A 78 -8.81 2.84 -10.68
C PHE A 78 -9.84 3.79 -11.25
N HIS A 79 -9.67 4.13 -12.50
CA HIS A 79 -10.70 4.74 -13.34
C HIS A 79 -10.62 4.14 -14.75
N GLY A 80 -11.75 4.19 -15.47
CA GLY A 80 -11.85 3.70 -16.82
C GLY A 80 -12.93 4.42 -17.62
N THR A 81 -12.92 4.22 -18.92
CA THR A 81 -13.84 4.88 -19.85
C THR A 81 -15.09 4.06 -20.17
N GLY A 82 -15.26 2.92 -19.54
CA GLY A 82 -16.41 2.05 -19.73
C GLY A 82 -16.33 0.78 -18.92
N LEU A 83 -17.40 0.03 -18.94
CA LEU A 83 -17.53 -1.25 -18.26
C LEU A 83 -18.19 -2.27 -19.17
N THR A 84 -17.64 -3.46 -19.27
CA THR A 84 -18.27 -4.62 -19.92
C THR A 84 -18.47 -5.74 -18.91
N LEU A 85 -19.42 -6.62 -19.24
CA LEU A 85 -19.78 -7.79 -18.45
C LEU A 85 -19.28 -9.03 -19.17
N ASP A 86 -18.43 -9.79 -18.54
CA ASP A 86 -17.93 -11.08 -19.04
C ASP A 86 -18.49 -12.22 -18.18
N PRO A 87 -19.56 -12.90 -18.63
CA PRO A 87 -20.06 -14.09 -17.94
C PRO A 87 -19.05 -15.23 -18.12
N TRP A 88 -18.83 -15.99 -17.06
CA TRP A 88 -17.98 -17.17 -17.10
C TRP A 88 -18.65 -18.35 -16.40
N SER A 89 -18.30 -19.55 -16.84
CA SER A 89 -18.65 -20.80 -16.18
C SER A 89 -17.42 -21.68 -16.08
N SER A 90 -17.25 -22.31 -14.93
CA SER A 90 -16.18 -23.28 -14.67
C SER A 90 -16.68 -24.70 -14.91
N GLN A 91 -15.76 -25.63 -15.19
CA GLN A 91 -16.08 -27.05 -15.33
C GLN A 91 -16.64 -27.67 -14.03
N ASP A 92 -16.37 -27.05 -12.89
CA ASP A 92 -16.90 -27.45 -11.56
C ASP A 92 -18.35 -27.00 -11.33
N GLY A 93 -19.04 -26.46 -12.35
CA GLY A 93 -20.42 -25.96 -12.27
C GLY A 93 -20.56 -24.58 -11.59
N ARG A 94 -19.45 -23.91 -11.26
CA ARG A 94 -19.50 -22.53 -10.77
C ARG A 94 -19.63 -21.58 -11.94
N SER A 95 -20.45 -20.55 -11.77
CA SER A 95 -20.63 -19.49 -12.76
C SER A 95 -20.63 -18.12 -12.07
N GLY A 96 -20.30 -17.08 -12.83
CA GLY A 96 -20.29 -15.72 -12.31
C GLY A 96 -20.16 -14.71 -13.44
N ILE A 97 -20.04 -13.46 -13.05
CA ILE A 97 -19.85 -12.34 -13.95
C ILE A 97 -18.58 -11.59 -13.50
N THR A 98 -17.66 -11.38 -14.43
CA THR A 98 -16.52 -10.48 -14.24
C THR A 98 -16.81 -9.16 -14.93
N TYR A 99 -16.58 -8.08 -14.22
CA TYR A 99 -16.76 -6.74 -14.77
C TYR A 99 -15.41 -6.25 -15.30
N ARG A 100 -15.30 -6.08 -16.62
CA ARG A 100 -14.08 -5.59 -17.24
C ARG A 100 -14.14 -4.08 -17.41
N VAL A 101 -13.15 -3.40 -16.85
CA VAL A 101 -12.97 -1.96 -16.99
C VAL A 101 -12.24 -1.67 -18.31
N LEU A 102 -12.79 -0.79 -19.13
CA LEU A 102 -12.21 -0.40 -20.42
C LEU A 102 -11.22 0.76 -20.21
N LYS A 103 -10.06 0.66 -20.87
CA LYS A 103 -8.96 1.64 -20.79
C LYS A 103 -8.69 2.05 -19.34
N PRO A 104 -8.30 1.08 -18.49
CA PRO A 104 -8.07 1.37 -17.09
C PRO A 104 -6.83 2.22 -16.91
N ALA A 105 -6.88 3.16 -15.96
CA ALA A 105 -5.71 3.78 -15.39
C ALA A 105 -5.77 3.57 -13.88
N ILE A 106 -4.63 3.34 -13.25
CA ILE A 106 -4.57 2.97 -11.84
C ILE A 106 -3.58 3.83 -11.06
N ARG A 107 -3.85 3.89 -9.76
CA ARG A 107 -2.93 4.38 -8.74
C ARG A 107 -2.81 3.34 -7.64
N ILE A 108 -1.59 2.89 -7.39
CA ILE A 108 -1.30 1.92 -6.34
C ILE A 108 -1.12 2.71 -5.03
N ARG A 109 -1.94 2.39 -4.02
CA ARG A 109 -1.79 3.00 -2.69
C ARG A 109 -0.68 2.29 -1.92
N PRO A 110 0.17 3.03 -1.18
CA PRO A 110 1.12 2.41 -0.28
C PRO A 110 0.37 1.63 0.81
N PRO A 111 0.94 0.53 1.33
CA PRO A 111 0.33 -0.22 2.42
C PRO A 111 0.14 0.68 3.65
N LYS A 112 -1.00 0.53 4.33
CA LYS A 112 -1.40 1.38 5.48
C LYS A 112 -0.40 1.39 6.64
N ASN A 113 0.52 0.41 6.70
CA ASN A 113 1.47 0.22 7.81
C ASN A 113 2.93 0.53 7.45
N GLN A 114 3.21 1.16 6.30
CA GLN A 114 4.53 1.72 6.10
C GLN A 114 4.61 3.05 6.85
N PRO A 115 5.48 3.18 7.90
CA PRO A 115 5.77 4.49 8.45
C PRO A 115 6.23 5.36 7.28
N ALA A 116 5.66 6.57 7.19
CA ALA A 116 6.05 7.52 6.16
C ALA A 116 7.58 7.62 6.18
N GLN A 117 8.24 7.16 5.12
CA GLN A 117 9.66 7.49 4.95
C GLN A 117 9.72 9.02 4.96
N PRO A 118 10.49 9.63 5.85
CA PRO A 118 10.68 11.06 5.78
C PRO A 118 11.14 11.36 4.36
N ALA A 119 10.40 12.22 3.68
CA ALA A 119 10.81 12.74 2.39
C ALA A 119 12.24 13.20 2.58
N GLY A 120 13.17 12.50 1.91
CA GLY A 120 14.58 12.86 1.98
C GLY A 120 14.67 14.34 1.64
N THR A 121 14.98 15.15 2.61
CA THR A 121 15.42 16.52 2.38
C THR A 121 16.66 16.38 1.52
N GLY A 122 16.46 16.42 0.20
CA GLY A 122 17.53 16.70 -0.73
C GLY A 122 18.08 18.07 -0.34
N GLN A 123 19.05 18.06 0.56
CA GLN A 123 19.93 19.18 0.75
C GLN A 123 20.68 19.32 -0.58
N GLY A 124 20.11 20.11 -1.49
CA GLY A 124 20.85 20.71 -2.57
C GLY A 124 21.97 21.49 -1.94
N GLN A 125 23.16 20.94 -2.03
CA GLN A 125 24.39 21.63 -1.68
C GLN A 125 24.59 22.74 -2.73
N TRP A 126 23.92 23.86 -2.51
CA TRP A 126 24.26 25.10 -3.16
C TRP A 126 25.56 25.54 -2.50
N GLY A 127 26.66 25.48 -3.26
CA GLY A 127 27.94 25.95 -2.83
C GLY A 127 27.82 27.40 -2.32
N ALA A 128 28.08 27.59 -1.05
CA ALA A 128 28.22 28.91 -0.49
C ALA A 128 29.45 29.56 -1.10
N PRO A 129 29.38 30.84 -1.52
CA PRO A 129 30.57 31.58 -1.91
C PRO A 129 31.49 31.71 -0.68
N ALA A 130 32.72 31.27 -0.86
CA ALA A 130 33.80 31.61 0.08
C ALA A 130 34.02 33.11 0.01
N ASP A 131 33.73 33.81 1.10
CA ASP A 131 34.33 35.04 1.56
C ASP A 131 33.37 35.78 2.50
N ASN A 132 33.46 35.43 3.79
CA ASN A 132 32.88 36.23 4.85
C ASN A 132 33.98 36.61 5.85
N PRO A 133 34.57 37.81 5.79
CA PRO A 133 35.74 38.23 6.62
C PRO A 133 35.39 38.45 8.11
N TRP A 134 34.14 38.27 8.54
CA TRP A 134 33.67 38.60 9.90
C TRP A 134 33.43 37.42 10.81
N ALA A 135 33.80 36.18 10.45
CA ALA A 135 33.59 34.99 11.26
C ALA A 135 34.86 34.57 12.03
N GLN A 136 35.45 35.49 12.78
CA GLN A 136 36.43 35.14 13.82
C GLN A 136 35.84 35.48 15.19
N GLN A 137 35.17 34.50 15.79
CA GLN A 137 34.88 34.48 17.22
C GLN A 137 35.61 33.28 17.84
N PRO A 138 36.42 33.49 18.90
CA PRO A 138 37.21 32.40 19.49
C PRO A 138 36.32 31.40 20.21
N ALA A 139 36.63 30.12 20.04
CA ALA A 139 35.98 28.98 20.68
C ALA A 139 36.10 29.05 22.20
N GLN A 140 34.97 29.04 22.90
CA GLN A 140 34.89 28.74 24.33
C GLN A 140 35.07 27.23 24.57
N PRO A 141 35.80 26.84 25.64
CA PRO A 141 35.96 25.43 25.98
C PRO A 141 34.66 24.84 26.50
N THR A 142 34.21 23.74 25.88
CA THR A 142 33.08 22.91 26.30
C THR A 142 33.41 22.21 27.63
N GLN A 143 32.67 22.57 28.68
CA GLN A 143 32.62 21.83 29.93
C GLN A 143 31.95 20.47 29.69
N GLN A 144 32.60 19.39 30.08
CA GLN A 144 32.06 18.04 30.11
C GLN A 144 30.88 17.97 31.07
N ALA A 145 29.74 17.51 30.59
CA ALA A 145 28.60 17.16 31.42
C ALA A 145 28.87 15.81 32.15
N PRO A 146 28.43 15.66 33.41
CA PRO A 146 28.62 14.44 34.17
C PRO A 146 27.69 13.32 33.64
N THR A 147 28.26 12.13 33.52
CA THR A 147 27.58 10.87 33.24
C THR A 147 26.57 10.55 34.36
N ASN A 148 25.29 10.62 34.08
CA ASN A 148 24.24 10.12 34.94
C ASN A 148 24.15 8.59 34.82
N GLN A 149 24.58 7.90 35.88
CA GLN A 149 24.24 6.51 36.17
C GLN A 149 22.72 6.41 36.44
N PRO A 150 22.00 5.44 35.86
CA PRO A 150 20.62 5.21 36.26
C PRO A 150 20.54 4.62 37.66
N ALA A 151 19.81 5.29 38.52
CA ALA A 151 19.46 4.82 39.85
C ALA A 151 18.63 3.54 39.76
N ALA A 152 18.97 2.56 40.58
CA ALA A 152 18.27 1.29 40.72
C ALA A 152 16.80 1.53 41.18
N ASP A 153 15.89 0.86 40.52
CA ASP A 153 14.46 0.88 40.80
C ASP A 153 14.16 0.17 42.13
N PRO A 154 13.50 0.82 43.13
CA PRO A 154 13.30 0.21 44.46
C PRO A 154 12.16 -0.82 44.53
N TRP A 155 11.55 -1.20 43.40
CA TRP A 155 10.33 -2.03 43.37
C TRP A 155 10.53 -3.45 42.81
N ILE A 156 11.76 -3.93 42.60
CA ILE A 156 12.01 -5.35 42.27
C ILE A 156 11.98 -6.18 43.57
N ILE A 157 10.76 -6.58 43.94
CA ILE A 157 10.58 -7.62 44.97
C ILE A 157 10.77 -8.96 44.27
N SER A 158 11.89 -9.59 44.56
CA SER A 158 12.16 -11.00 44.25
C SER A 158 11.20 -11.87 45.05
N ASN A 159 10.19 -12.42 44.44
CA ASN A 159 9.35 -13.42 45.06
C ASN A 159 9.71 -14.79 44.47
N THR A 160 10.74 -15.40 45.07
CA THR A 160 10.96 -16.85 45.01
C THR A 160 10.05 -17.49 46.06
N ASN A 161 8.99 -18.16 45.63
CA ASN A 161 8.46 -19.28 46.40
C ASN A 161 7.79 -20.28 45.50
N ASP A 162 8.43 -21.45 45.50
CA ASP A 162 7.87 -22.76 45.20
C ASP A 162 6.46 -22.93 45.78
N ALA A 163 5.55 -23.45 44.96
CA ALA A 163 4.60 -24.47 45.41
C ALA A 163 3.84 -25.04 44.20
N ASN A 164 4.24 -26.21 43.83
CA ASN A 164 3.49 -27.14 42.99
C ASN A 164 2.28 -27.66 43.78
N PRO A 165 1.04 -27.56 43.32
CA PRO A 165 -0.05 -28.36 43.83
C PRO A 165 -0.25 -29.62 42.98
N PRO A 166 -0.47 -30.78 43.58
CA PRO A 166 -0.84 -32.02 42.92
C PRO A 166 -2.36 -32.02 42.64
N PHE A 167 -2.75 -32.42 41.42
CA PHE A 167 -3.89 -33.19 40.94
C PHE A 167 -4.18 -32.85 39.46
#